data_30d3b6e140d060b0d545b2949008497d
#
_entry.id   30d3b6e140d060b0d545b2949008497d
#
_cell.length_a   1.000
_cell.length_b   1.000
_cell.length_c   1.000
_cell.angle_alpha   90.00
_cell.angle_beta   90.00
_cell.angle_gamma   90.00
#
_symmetry.space_group_name_H-M   'P 1'
#
loop_
_entity.id
_entity.type
_entity.pdbx_description
1 polymer ?
#
loop_
_entity_poly.entity_id
_entity_poly.type
_entity_poly.pdbx_seq_one_letter_code
_entity_poly.pdbx_strand_id
1 'polypeptide(L)'
;MNNIFVSWKQKIESRIISDLKSQYTESEEQIRQRKEQFLKKQKKIILIEIIAGAVFLAFLIIRAAFLQDDILLSRNSFGQGSKEVQLSLKKDDKKKEITYKLDEQKLSAEEESKVYIQFFKKLKKIMMKNNTSLKQIQTPLNLPDTVDGYPFEITYELAEDGYIRLDGSINEEEQAKLKRGETYRTYIVVTARYGDCLLYTSPSPRDRG
;
A
#
# COMPACT_ATOMS: atom_id res chain seq x y z
N MET A 1 -10.68 -12.63 39.63
CA MET A 1 -10.65 -11.17 39.76
C MET A 1 -10.94 -10.61 41.16
N ASN A 2 -11.74 -11.26 41.99
CA ASN A 2 -12.09 -10.76 43.33
C ASN A 2 -10.92 -10.68 44.34
N ASN A 3 -9.93 -11.58 44.30
CA ASN A 3 -8.85 -11.62 45.30
C ASN A 3 -7.84 -10.46 45.21
N ILE A 4 -7.60 -9.93 44.05
CA ILE A 4 -6.66 -8.81 43.86
C ILE A 4 -7.26 -7.52 44.44
N PHE A 5 -8.54 -7.30 44.23
CA PHE A 5 -9.27 -6.11 44.73
C PHE A 5 -9.37 -6.09 46.25
N VAL A 6 -9.58 -7.23 46.85
CA VAL A 6 -9.63 -7.37 48.35
C VAL A 6 -8.25 -7.14 48.96
N SER A 7 -7.20 -7.70 48.40
CA SER A 7 -5.81 -7.49 48.84
C SER A 7 -5.37 -6.03 48.73
N TRP A 8 -5.71 -5.36 47.62
CA TRP A 8 -5.39 -3.94 47.41
C TRP A 8 -6.15 -3.03 48.41
N LYS A 9 -7.42 -3.33 48.66
CA LYS A 9 -8.24 -2.62 49.64
C LYS A 9 -7.65 -2.72 51.06
N GLN A 10 -7.25 -3.92 51.49
CA GLN A 10 -6.62 -4.13 52.81
C GLN A 10 -5.27 -3.39 52.92
N LYS A 11 -4.48 -3.34 51.89
CA LYS A 11 -3.18 -2.63 51.85
C LYS A 11 -3.33 -1.12 51.96
N ILE A 12 -4.36 -0.54 51.31
CA ILE A 12 -4.69 0.87 51.46
C ILE A 12 -5.19 1.17 52.84
N GLU A 13 -6.11 0.37 53.38
CA GLU A 13 -6.65 0.56 54.72
C GLU A 13 -5.56 0.51 55.82
N SER A 14 -4.60 -0.41 55.70
CA SER A 14 -3.48 -0.50 56.66
C SER A 14 -2.56 0.70 56.63
N ARG A 15 -2.24 1.26 55.41
CA ARG A 15 -1.45 2.47 55.27
C ARG A 15 -2.14 3.71 55.84
N ILE A 16 -3.43 3.90 55.54
CA ILE A 16 -4.21 5.02 56.08
C ILE A 16 -4.26 4.99 57.60
N ILE A 17 -4.45 3.79 58.20
CA ILE A 17 -4.45 3.66 59.64
C ILE A 17 -3.06 3.95 60.27
N SER A 18 -1.96 3.53 59.63
CA SER A 18 -0.62 3.80 60.12
C SER A 18 -0.29 5.28 60.08
N ASP A 19 -0.65 5.97 58.97
CA ASP A 19 -0.43 7.42 58.82
C ASP A 19 -1.25 8.24 59.80
N LEU A 20 -2.51 7.87 60.03
CA LEU A 20 -3.37 8.55 61.05
C LEU A 20 -2.88 8.34 62.48
N LYS A 21 -2.38 7.13 62.83
CA LYS A 21 -1.77 6.85 64.13
C LYS A 21 -0.47 7.61 64.36
N SER A 22 0.31 7.84 63.33
CA SER A 22 1.59 8.56 63.45
C SER A 22 1.46 10.08 63.57
N GLN A 23 0.36 10.66 63.07
CA GLN A 23 0.15 12.13 63.05
C GLN A 23 -0.74 12.68 64.17
N TYR A 24 -1.56 11.85 64.82
CA TYR A 24 -2.53 12.36 65.80
C TYR A 24 -2.66 11.48 67.05
N THR A 25 -2.57 12.10 68.21
CA THR A 25 -2.87 11.51 69.54
C THR A 25 -4.37 11.55 69.78
N GLU A 26 -5.15 10.92 68.89
CA GLU A 26 -6.62 10.91 68.97
C GLU A 26 -7.18 9.60 69.49
N SER A 27 -8.41 9.61 70.06
CA SER A 27 -9.09 8.38 70.46
C SER A 27 -9.40 7.45 69.28
N GLU A 28 -9.44 6.13 69.50
CA GLU A 28 -9.69 5.16 68.41
C GLU A 28 -10.99 5.43 67.64
N GLU A 29 -11.96 6.03 68.28
CA GLU A 29 -13.26 6.36 67.69
C GLU A 29 -13.20 7.50 66.70
N GLN A 30 -12.37 8.53 66.94
CA GLN A 30 -12.12 9.64 66.03
C GLN A 30 -11.34 9.18 64.79
N ILE A 31 -10.37 8.29 64.98
CA ILE A 31 -9.63 7.67 63.89
C ILE A 31 -10.57 6.89 62.98
N ARG A 32 -11.50 6.13 63.53
CA ARG A 32 -12.47 5.35 62.76
C ARG A 32 -13.43 6.24 61.94
N GLN A 33 -13.94 7.31 62.53
CA GLN A 33 -14.82 8.26 61.84
C GLN A 33 -14.10 8.96 60.68
N ARG A 34 -12.86 9.41 60.87
CA ARG A 34 -12.03 10.01 59.79
C ARG A 34 -11.74 8.99 58.68
N LYS A 35 -11.43 7.77 59.02
CA LYS A 35 -11.25 6.67 58.02
C LYS A 35 -12.50 6.50 57.15
N GLU A 36 -13.68 6.45 57.75
CA GLU A 36 -14.93 6.32 56.99
C GLU A 36 -15.20 7.54 56.09
N GLN A 37 -14.95 8.73 56.56
CA GLN A 37 -15.10 9.96 55.77
C GLN A 37 -14.09 9.99 54.60
N PHE A 38 -12.85 9.58 54.83
CA PHE A 38 -11.82 9.49 53.79
C PHE A 38 -12.19 8.45 52.77
N LEU A 39 -12.62 7.25 53.15
CA LEU A 39 -13.06 6.21 52.25
C LEU A 39 -14.28 6.62 51.40
N LYS A 40 -15.25 7.36 52.03
CA LYS A 40 -16.39 7.90 51.28
C LYS A 40 -15.96 8.95 50.25
N LYS A 41 -14.98 9.81 50.60
CA LYS A 41 -14.42 10.81 49.67
C LYS A 41 -13.66 10.15 48.53
N GLN A 42 -12.83 9.14 48.81
CA GLN A 42 -12.09 8.38 47.78
C GLN A 42 -13.05 7.63 46.84
N LYS A 43 -14.11 6.99 47.35
CA LYS A 43 -15.12 6.34 46.51
C LYS A 43 -15.80 7.33 45.55
N LYS A 44 -16.10 8.56 46.02
CA LYS A 44 -16.68 9.61 45.14
C LYS A 44 -15.70 10.05 44.05
N ILE A 45 -14.43 10.22 44.38
CA ILE A 45 -13.40 10.60 43.41
C ILE A 45 -13.24 9.51 42.32
N ILE A 46 -13.11 8.23 42.75
CA ILE A 46 -13.01 7.12 41.82
C ILE A 46 -14.26 7.02 40.91
N LEU A 47 -15.44 7.23 41.47
CA LEU A 47 -16.68 7.22 40.69
C LEU A 47 -16.68 8.35 39.62
N ILE A 48 -16.24 9.53 39.97
CA ILE A 48 -16.13 10.67 39.04
C ILE A 48 -15.14 10.36 37.93
N GLU A 49 -13.98 9.76 38.25
CA GLU A 49 -12.97 9.36 37.26
C GLU A 49 -13.50 8.30 36.30
N ILE A 50 -14.25 7.30 36.80
CA ILE A 50 -14.88 6.28 35.95
C ILE A 50 -15.92 6.92 35.02
N ILE A 51 -16.76 7.82 35.52
CA ILE A 51 -17.76 8.51 34.70
C ILE A 51 -17.08 9.39 33.65
N ALA A 52 -16.05 10.17 34.03
CA ALA A 52 -15.29 11.00 33.09
C ALA A 52 -14.62 10.15 31.99
N GLY A 53 -14.02 9.01 32.37
CA GLY A 53 -13.46 8.05 31.42
C GLY A 53 -14.49 7.48 30.47
N ALA A 54 -15.67 7.10 30.96
CA ALA A 54 -16.76 6.61 30.13
C ALA A 54 -17.30 7.66 29.14
N VAL A 55 -17.46 8.91 29.58
CA VAL A 55 -17.88 10.02 28.74
C VAL A 55 -16.84 10.32 27.64
N PHE A 56 -15.55 10.30 28.01
CA PHE A 56 -14.46 10.50 27.05
C PHE A 56 -14.43 9.38 26.01
N LEU A 57 -14.63 8.14 26.42
CA LEU A 57 -14.67 6.99 25.53
C LEU A 57 -15.88 7.04 24.59
N ALA A 58 -17.04 7.44 25.09
CA ALA A 58 -18.24 7.70 24.28
C ALA A 58 -17.99 8.81 23.24
N PHE A 59 -17.33 9.90 23.66
CA PHE A 59 -16.95 10.99 22.75
C PHE A 59 -16.02 10.51 21.62
N LEU A 60 -15.03 9.65 21.95
CA LEU A 60 -14.13 9.08 20.92
C LEU A 60 -14.88 8.18 19.94
N ILE A 61 -15.83 7.37 20.41
CA ILE A 61 -16.66 6.52 19.56
C ILE A 61 -17.53 7.35 18.63
N ILE A 62 -18.19 8.38 19.17
CA ILE A 62 -19.02 9.30 18.39
C ILE A 62 -18.15 10.01 17.33
N ARG A 63 -17.00 10.54 17.75
CA ARG A 63 -16.07 11.19 16.82
C ARG A 63 -15.59 10.23 15.72
N ALA A 64 -15.27 8.98 16.06
CA ALA A 64 -14.88 7.97 15.07
C ALA A 64 -16.02 7.66 14.09
N ALA A 65 -17.28 7.58 14.55
CA ALA A 65 -18.45 7.38 13.71
C ALA A 65 -18.70 8.58 12.77
N PHE A 66 -18.51 9.82 13.26
CA PHE A 66 -18.64 11.03 12.43
C PHE A 66 -17.48 11.23 11.44
N LEU A 67 -16.27 10.71 11.75
CA LEU A 67 -15.12 10.77 10.83
C LEU A 67 -15.20 9.72 9.71
N GLN A 68 -16.09 8.73 9.81
CA GLN A 68 -16.30 7.75 8.75
C GLN A 68 -17.06 8.29 7.53
N ASP A 69 -17.66 9.47 7.64
CA ASP A 69 -18.37 10.12 6.52
C ASP A 69 -17.46 11.04 5.66
N ASP A 70 -16.19 11.19 6.01
CA ASP A 70 -15.23 11.77 5.09
C ASP A 70 -15.00 10.78 3.95
N ILE A 71 -15.69 11.00 2.83
CA ILE A 71 -15.46 10.29 1.57
C ILE A 71 -14.01 10.61 1.16
N LEU A 72 -13.07 9.79 1.60
CA LEU A 72 -11.71 9.81 1.10
C LEU A 72 -11.77 9.42 -0.38
N LEU A 73 -11.80 10.43 -1.25
CA LEU A 73 -11.70 10.27 -2.70
C LEU A 73 -10.29 9.77 -3.02
N SER A 74 -10.04 8.49 -2.79
CA SER A 74 -8.79 7.87 -3.16
C SER A 74 -8.78 7.62 -4.67
N ARG A 75 -7.71 8.05 -5.34
CA ARG A 75 -7.45 7.71 -6.74
C ARG A 75 -7.08 6.24 -6.85
N ASN A 76 -7.40 5.63 -7.97
CA ASN A 76 -6.87 4.31 -8.29
C ASN A 76 -5.35 4.38 -8.39
N SER A 77 -4.68 3.27 -8.12
CA SER A 77 -3.24 3.13 -8.32
C SER A 77 -2.91 3.20 -9.81
N PHE A 78 -1.67 3.56 -10.12
CA PHE A 78 -1.15 3.56 -11.49
C PHE A 78 -1.46 2.24 -12.21
N GLY A 79 -1.98 2.32 -13.42
CA GLY A 79 -2.34 1.17 -14.25
C GLY A 79 -3.74 0.60 -14.01
N GLN A 80 -4.53 1.17 -13.10
CA GLN A 80 -5.91 0.74 -12.85
C GLN A 80 -6.97 1.60 -13.56
N GLY A 81 -6.51 2.66 -14.25
CA GLY A 81 -7.38 3.58 -14.95
C GLY A 81 -8.17 4.53 -14.05
N SER A 82 -8.96 5.39 -14.68
CA SER A 82 -9.81 6.36 -14.00
C SER A 82 -11.00 5.68 -13.32
N LYS A 83 -11.50 6.29 -12.24
CA LYS A 83 -12.64 5.84 -11.45
C LYS A 83 -13.73 6.90 -11.48
N GLU A 84 -14.98 6.50 -11.67
CA GLU A 84 -16.13 7.38 -11.53
C GLU A 84 -16.65 7.35 -10.10
N VAL A 85 -16.85 8.52 -9.52
CA VAL A 85 -17.38 8.70 -8.17
C VAL A 85 -18.65 9.55 -8.25
N GLN A 86 -19.75 9.03 -7.70
CA GLN A 86 -21.00 9.77 -7.59
C GLN A 86 -21.04 10.51 -6.26
N LEU A 87 -21.13 11.82 -6.32
CA LEU A 87 -21.23 12.71 -5.16
C LEU A 87 -22.68 13.19 -5.04
N SER A 88 -23.30 12.93 -3.89
CA SER A 88 -24.64 13.47 -3.57
C SER A 88 -24.47 14.77 -2.79
N LEU A 89 -24.78 15.90 -3.39
CA LEU A 89 -24.82 17.19 -2.71
C LEU A 89 -26.26 17.48 -2.27
N LYS A 90 -26.44 17.69 -0.96
CA LYS A 90 -27.73 18.12 -0.40
C LYS A 90 -27.64 19.60 -0.01
N LYS A 91 -28.43 20.44 -0.69
CA LYS A 91 -28.59 21.86 -0.38
C LYS A 91 -30.08 22.22 -0.42
N ASP A 92 -30.58 22.83 0.64
CA ASP A 92 -31.96 23.34 0.77
C ASP A 92 -33.00 22.29 0.36
N ASP A 93 -32.94 21.07 0.92
CA ASP A 93 -33.78 19.91 0.63
C ASP A 93 -33.76 19.40 -0.83
N LYS A 94 -32.91 19.96 -1.67
CA LYS A 94 -32.68 19.46 -3.03
C LYS A 94 -31.41 18.57 -3.03
N LYS A 95 -31.60 17.32 -3.46
CA LYS A 95 -30.51 16.39 -3.69
C LYS A 95 -30.03 16.52 -5.14
N LYS A 96 -28.76 16.85 -5.35
CA LYS A 96 -28.11 16.87 -6.65
C LYS A 96 -27.01 15.82 -6.69
N GLU A 97 -27.09 14.92 -7.65
CA GLU A 97 -26.05 13.94 -7.90
C GLU A 97 -25.10 14.47 -8.98
N ILE A 98 -23.81 14.42 -8.70
CA ILE A 98 -22.76 14.82 -9.63
C ILE A 98 -21.81 13.63 -9.78
N THR A 99 -21.63 13.19 -11.02
CA THR A 99 -20.61 12.18 -11.34
C THR A 99 -19.29 12.89 -11.62
N TYR A 100 -18.27 12.52 -10.91
CA TYR A 100 -16.93 13.04 -11.07
C TYR A 100 -15.97 11.92 -11.47
N LYS A 101 -15.23 12.12 -12.56
CA LYS A 101 -14.20 11.18 -13.02
C LYS A 101 -12.90 11.53 -12.34
N LEU A 102 -12.39 10.59 -11.55
CA LEU A 102 -11.13 10.70 -10.84
C LEU A 102 -10.06 9.95 -11.64
N ASP A 103 -9.07 10.67 -12.15
CA ASP A 103 -7.94 10.04 -12.82
C ASP A 103 -7.12 9.22 -11.83
N GLU A 104 -6.44 8.21 -12.33
CA GLU A 104 -5.54 7.40 -11.52
C GLU A 104 -4.38 8.22 -10.93
N GLN A 105 -3.69 7.63 -9.97
CA GLN A 105 -2.53 8.24 -9.33
C GLN A 105 -1.37 8.30 -10.33
N LYS A 106 -0.84 9.50 -10.57
CA LYS A 106 0.38 9.69 -11.39
C LYS A 106 1.58 9.32 -10.55
N LEU A 107 2.50 8.60 -11.16
CA LEU A 107 3.80 8.32 -10.55
C LEU A 107 4.70 9.57 -10.63
N SER A 108 5.60 9.72 -9.68
CA SER A 108 6.73 10.63 -9.81
C SER A 108 7.72 10.09 -10.84
N ALA A 109 8.56 10.96 -11.41
CA ALA A 109 9.57 10.54 -12.41
C ALA A 109 10.51 9.44 -11.91
N GLU A 110 10.79 9.43 -10.59
CA GLU A 110 11.62 8.39 -9.98
C GLU A 110 10.89 7.05 -9.89
N GLU A 111 9.60 7.06 -9.50
CA GLU A 111 8.75 5.86 -9.45
C GLU A 111 8.52 5.30 -10.85
N GLU A 112 8.23 6.14 -11.82
CA GLU A 112 8.13 5.75 -13.23
C GLU A 112 9.40 5.04 -13.70
N SER A 113 10.55 5.61 -13.46
CA SER A 113 11.84 5.00 -13.84
C SER A 113 12.02 3.62 -13.23
N LYS A 114 11.66 3.44 -11.95
CA LYS A 114 11.72 2.15 -11.26
C LYS A 114 10.77 1.13 -11.88
N VAL A 115 9.53 1.53 -12.18
CA VAL A 115 8.53 0.66 -12.82
C VAL A 115 9.02 0.22 -14.20
N TYR A 116 9.58 1.14 -15.00
CA TYR A 116 10.10 0.83 -16.34
C TYR A 116 11.27 -0.14 -16.30
N ILE A 117 12.23 0.09 -15.44
CA ILE A 117 13.38 -0.81 -15.26
C ILE A 117 12.91 -2.22 -14.90
N GLN A 118 11.98 -2.33 -13.96
CA GLN A 118 11.44 -3.62 -13.54
C GLN A 118 10.64 -4.30 -14.65
N PHE A 119 9.82 -3.53 -15.37
CA PHE A 119 9.06 -4.01 -16.52
C PHE A 119 9.97 -4.60 -17.58
N PHE A 120 10.94 -3.83 -18.08
CA PHE A 120 11.86 -4.30 -19.13
C PHE A 120 12.72 -5.48 -18.66
N LYS A 121 13.10 -5.52 -17.39
CA LYS A 121 13.79 -6.68 -16.80
C LYS A 121 12.92 -7.93 -16.85
N LYS A 122 11.63 -7.82 -16.50
CA LYS A 122 10.68 -8.93 -16.56
C LYS A 122 10.39 -9.33 -17.99
N LEU A 123 10.11 -8.38 -18.87
CA LEU A 123 9.88 -8.60 -20.29
C LEU A 123 11.05 -9.33 -20.94
N LYS A 124 12.29 -8.86 -20.73
CA LYS A 124 13.49 -9.51 -21.22
C LYS A 124 13.57 -10.99 -20.80
N LYS A 125 13.21 -11.30 -19.55
CA LYS A 125 13.20 -12.68 -19.05
C LYS A 125 12.15 -13.52 -19.76
N ILE A 126 10.97 -12.95 -20.04
CA ILE A 126 9.88 -13.64 -20.77
C ILE A 126 10.28 -13.86 -22.22
N MET A 127 10.86 -12.86 -22.87
CA MET A 127 11.30 -12.96 -24.26
C MET A 127 12.37 -14.02 -24.48
N MET A 128 13.27 -14.19 -23.53
CA MET A 128 14.32 -15.23 -23.65
C MET A 128 13.78 -16.65 -23.75
N LYS A 129 12.62 -16.96 -23.17
CA LYS A 129 12.03 -18.32 -23.15
C LYS A 129 13.09 -19.37 -22.73
N ASN A 130 13.55 -20.18 -23.68
CA ASN A 130 14.56 -21.23 -23.44
C ASN A 130 16.00 -20.78 -23.77
N ASN A 131 16.19 -19.54 -24.22
CA ASN A 131 17.51 -19.01 -24.49
C ASN A 131 18.19 -18.54 -23.20
N THR A 132 19.48 -18.74 -23.06
CA THR A 132 20.26 -18.26 -21.91
C THR A 132 20.48 -16.75 -21.93
N SER A 133 20.48 -16.14 -23.12
CA SER A 133 20.70 -14.72 -23.33
C SER A 133 20.08 -14.22 -24.62
N LEU A 134 19.59 -12.99 -24.64
CA LEU A 134 19.20 -12.31 -25.91
C LEU A 134 20.39 -11.98 -26.81
N LYS A 135 21.62 -12.17 -26.34
CA LYS A 135 22.83 -12.02 -27.17
C LYS A 135 23.16 -13.26 -27.99
N GLN A 136 22.58 -14.39 -27.64
CA GLN A 136 22.76 -15.68 -28.33
C GLN A 136 21.42 -16.39 -28.39
N ILE A 137 20.70 -16.20 -29.48
CA ILE A 137 19.38 -16.78 -29.70
C ILE A 137 19.54 -18.04 -30.52
N GLN A 138 19.12 -19.17 -29.94
CA GLN A 138 19.17 -20.49 -30.57
C GLN A 138 17.78 -21.14 -30.69
N THR A 139 16.82 -20.63 -29.95
CA THR A 139 15.44 -21.10 -29.91
C THR A 139 14.49 -19.93 -30.11
N PRO A 140 13.25 -20.17 -30.57
CA PRO A 140 12.26 -19.13 -30.73
C PRO A 140 12.10 -18.24 -29.49
N LEU A 141 11.95 -16.95 -29.70
CA LEU A 141 11.65 -15.97 -28.67
C LEU A 141 10.16 -16.02 -28.30
N ASN A 142 9.81 -15.51 -27.14
CA ASN A 142 8.44 -15.19 -26.79
C ASN A 142 8.25 -13.67 -26.86
N LEU A 143 7.37 -13.20 -27.72
CA LEU A 143 7.08 -11.77 -27.91
C LEU A 143 5.65 -11.47 -27.42
N PRO A 144 5.43 -11.30 -26.12
CA PRO A 144 4.10 -11.07 -25.58
C PRO A 144 3.61 -9.65 -25.81
N ASP A 145 2.35 -9.44 -26.08
CA ASP A 145 1.71 -8.13 -26.23
C ASP A 145 1.52 -7.41 -24.88
N THR A 146 1.51 -8.16 -23.79
CA THR A 146 1.33 -7.65 -22.42
C THR A 146 2.19 -8.42 -21.42
N VAL A 147 2.43 -7.83 -20.25
CA VAL A 147 3.13 -8.48 -19.13
C VAL A 147 2.30 -8.35 -17.87
N ASP A 148 1.98 -9.47 -17.22
CA ASP A 148 1.20 -9.50 -15.99
C ASP A 148 1.74 -8.54 -14.92
N GLY A 149 0.83 -7.74 -14.35
CA GLY A 149 1.16 -6.75 -13.32
C GLY A 149 1.71 -5.44 -13.84
N TYR A 150 1.71 -5.23 -15.17
CA TYR A 150 2.07 -3.95 -15.80
C TYR A 150 1.01 -3.54 -16.82
N PRO A 151 0.63 -2.25 -16.86
CA PRO A 151 -0.45 -1.76 -17.73
C PRO A 151 0.03 -1.40 -19.13
N PHE A 152 1.18 -1.93 -19.58
CA PHE A 152 1.78 -1.57 -20.84
C PHE A 152 1.32 -2.48 -21.98
N GLU A 153 0.95 -1.87 -23.10
CA GLU A 153 0.83 -2.52 -24.41
C GLU A 153 2.20 -2.55 -25.09
N ILE A 154 2.58 -3.71 -25.63
CA ILE A 154 3.92 -3.92 -26.17
C ILE A 154 3.82 -4.13 -27.68
N THR A 155 4.65 -3.42 -28.42
CA THR A 155 4.81 -3.62 -29.86
C THR A 155 6.28 -3.87 -30.20
N TYR A 156 6.52 -4.62 -31.25
CA TYR A 156 7.85 -5.03 -31.70
C TYR A 156 8.08 -4.58 -33.11
N GLU A 157 9.25 -3.96 -33.34
CA GLU A 157 9.78 -3.69 -34.67
C GLU A 157 11.02 -4.56 -34.87
N LEU A 158 11.00 -5.40 -35.90
CA LEU A 158 12.08 -6.32 -36.21
C LEU A 158 12.99 -5.69 -37.27
N ALA A 159 14.24 -6.10 -37.26
CA ALA A 159 15.15 -5.75 -38.36
C ALA A 159 14.65 -6.32 -39.71
N GLU A 160 14.91 -5.62 -40.80
CA GLU A 160 14.51 -6.03 -42.16
C GLU A 160 15.25 -7.27 -42.68
N ASP A 161 16.23 -7.77 -41.93
CA ASP A 161 17.04 -8.93 -42.28
C ASP A 161 16.25 -10.26 -42.31
N GLY A 162 15.04 -10.30 -41.72
CA GLY A 162 14.14 -11.43 -41.78
C GLY A 162 14.54 -12.66 -40.94
N TYR A 163 15.60 -12.61 -40.12
CA TYR A 163 16.06 -13.73 -39.32
C TYR A 163 15.10 -14.11 -38.19
N ILE A 164 14.36 -13.15 -37.67
CA ILE A 164 13.34 -13.36 -36.64
C ILE A 164 11.99 -12.90 -37.20
N ARG A 165 10.96 -13.73 -37.04
CA ARG A 165 9.58 -13.39 -37.43
C ARG A 165 8.82 -12.73 -36.28
N LEU A 166 7.70 -12.07 -36.57
CA LEU A 166 6.85 -11.39 -35.58
C LEU A 166 6.23 -12.33 -34.53
N ASP A 167 6.15 -13.61 -34.81
CA ASP A 167 5.75 -14.65 -33.84
C ASP A 167 6.91 -15.08 -32.92
N GLY A 168 8.08 -14.48 -33.08
CA GLY A 168 9.31 -14.82 -32.37
C GLY A 168 10.05 -16.05 -32.89
N SER A 169 9.57 -16.68 -33.95
CA SER A 169 10.24 -17.82 -34.57
C SER A 169 11.50 -17.41 -35.32
N ILE A 170 12.47 -18.32 -35.38
CA ILE A 170 13.66 -18.13 -36.20
C ILE A 170 13.31 -18.53 -37.63
N ASN A 171 13.69 -17.71 -38.60
CA ASN A 171 13.50 -18.01 -40.01
C ASN A 171 14.58 -19.01 -40.47
N GLU A 172 14.17 -20.26 -40.63
CA GLU A 172 15.07 -21.37 -41.00
C GLU A 172 15.69 -21.15 -42.40
N GLU A 173 14.98 -20.51 -43.32
CA GLU A 173 15.51 -20.20 -44.68
C GLU A 173 16.66 -19.22 -44.64
N GLU A 174 16.56 -18.16 -43.82
CA GLU A 174 17.64 -17.23 -43.65
C GLU A 174 18.78 -17.84 -42.83
N GLN A 175 18.47 -18.65 -41.82
CA GLN A 175 19.46 -19.35 -41.02
C GLN A 175 20.28 -20.34 -41.86
N ALA A 176 19.66 -21.01 -42.82
CA ALA A 176 20.35 -21.95 -43.71
C ALA A 176 21.37 -21.31 -44.64
N LYS A 177 21.28 -19.99 -44.86
CA LYS A 177 22.27 -19.21 -45.64
C LYS A 177 23.57 -18.98 -44.88
N LEU A 178 23.56 -19.13 -43.56
CA LEU A 178 24.76 -18.95 -42.75
C LEU A 178 25.70 -20.14 -42.86
N LYS A 179 27.00 -19.86 -43.00
CA LYS A 179 28.04 -20.89 -42.98
C LYS A 179 28.17 -21.48 -41.59
N ARG A 180 28.64 -22.69 -41.48
CA ARG A 180 28.85 -23.38 -40.21
C ARG A 180 29.77 -22.57 -39.30
N GLY A 181 29.25 -22.22 -38.09
CA GLY A 181 30.00 -21.39 -37.10
C GLY A 181 29.87 -19.89 -37.30
N GLU A 182 29.14 -19.45 -38.31
CA GLU A 182 28.88 -18.04 -38.54
C GLU A 182 27.75 -17.56 -37.62
N THR A 183 27.85 -16.33 -37.11
CA THR A 183 26.82 -15.68 -36.29
C THR A 183 26.33 -14.44 -36.97
N TYR A 184 25.02 -14.23 -36.91
CA TYR A 184 24.41 -13.01 -37.45
C TYR A 184 23.91 -12.12 -36.30
N ARG A 185 24.03 -10.81 -36.46
CA ARG A 185 23.53 -9.83 -35.50
C ARG A 185 22.29 -9.15 -36.05
N THR A 186 21.22 -9.27 -35.31
CA THR A 186 19.95 -8.59 -35.57
C THR A 186 19.51 -7.82 -34.34
N TYR A 187 18.48 -7.00 -34.47
CA TYR A 187 17.93 -6.23 -33.38
C TYR A 187 16.40 -6.31 -33.36
N ILE A 188 15.83 -6.12 -32.20
CA ILE A 188 14.41 -5.95 -31.98
C ILE A 188 14.21 -4.66 -31.19
N VAL A 189 13.44 -3.74 -31.76
CA VAL A 189 13.00 -2.54 -31.04
C VAL A 189 11.72 -2.89 -30.32
N VAL A 190 11.70 -2.65 -29.03
CA VAL A 190 10.52 -2.90 -28.19
C VAL A 190 9.95 -1.56 -27.76
N THR A 191 8.70 -1.34 -28.06
CA THR A 191 7.95 -0.17 -27.62
C THR A 191 6.89 -0.59 -26.63
N ALA A 192 6.88 0.03 -25.46
CA ALA A 192 5.83 -0.14 -24.44
C ALA A 192 5.03 1.16 -24.34
N ARG A 193 3.71 1.05 -24.43
CA ARG A 193 2.80 2.19 -24.41
C ARG A 193 1.80 2.06 -23.25
N TYR A 194 1.59 3.16 -22.55
CA TYR A 194 0.49 3.31 -21.60
C TYR A 194 -0.10 4.70 -21.71
N GLY A 195 -1.36 4.80 -22.16
CA GLY A 195 -1.98 6.09 -22.48
C GLY A 195 -1.15 6.87 -23.50
N ASP A 196 -0.73 8.09 -23.14
CA ASP A 196 0.11 8.96 -23.98
C ASP A 196 1.61 8.75 -23.76
N CYS A 197 2.01 7.89 -22.82
CA CYS A 197 3.41 7.61 -22.53
C CYS A 197 3.96 6.53 -23.48
N LEU A 198 5.05 6.86 -24.17
CA LEU A 198 5.78 5.96 -25.08
C LEU A 198 7.18 5.69 -24.52
N LEU A 199 7.53 4.42 -24.43
CA LEU A 199 8.83 3.96 -23.96
C LEU A 199 9.49 3.11 -25.02
N TYR A 200 10.74 3.42 -25.33
CA TYR A 200 11.53 2.72 -26.34
C TYR A 200 12.73 2.02 -25.71
N THR A 201 13.02 0.81 -26.14
CA THR A 201 14.37 0.26 -26.00
C THR A 201 15.16 0.68 -27.23
N SER A 202 15.98 1.72 -27.11
CA SER A 202 16.95 2.05 -28.17
C SER A 202 18.12 1.09 -28.09
N PRO A 203 18.58 0.48 -29.19
CA PRO A 203 19.87 -0.19 -29.19
C PRO A 203 20.97 0.83 -28.81
N SER A 204 21.84 0.42 -27.87
CA SER A 204 22.91 1.30 -27.38
C SER A 204 23.73 1.82 -28.55
N PRO A 205 24.07 3.11 -28.61
CA PRO A 205 24.92 3.66 -29.66
C PRO A 205 26.31 2.97 -29.78
N ARG A 206 26.72 2.25 -28.74
CA ARG A 206 27.96 1.46 -28.71
C ARG A 206 27.91 0.16 -29.52
N ASP A 207 26.71 -0.30 -29.87
CA ASP A 207 26.52 -1.54 -30.64
C ASP A 207 26.42 -1.27 -32.15
N ARG A 208 26.63 -0.02 -32.58
CA ARG A 208 26.74 0.41 -34.02
C ARG A 208 28.19 0.50 -34.46
N GLY A 209 28.99 -0.48 -34.13
CA GLY A 209 30.37 -0.59 -34.56
C GLY A 209 30.56 -1.68 -35.57
#